data_ae4d879a8edf5af7c4fc556f9e126dff
#
_entry.id   ae4d879a8edf5af7c4fc556f9e126dff
#
_cell.length_a   1.000
_cell.length_b   1.000
_cell.length_c   1.000
_cell.angle_alpha   90.00
_cell.angle_beta   90.00
_cell.angle_gamma   90.00
#
_symmetry.space_group_name_H-M   'P 1'
#
loop_
_entity.id
_entity.type
_entity.pdbx_description
1 polymer ?
#
loop_
_entity_poly.entity_id
_entity_poly.type
_entity_poly.pdbx_seq_one_letter_code
_entity_poly.pdbx_strand_id
1 'polypeptide(L)'
;MSDQIIARVSQSLAKEQSLESLVRQLLEMLEMVTDMESTYLTKVDVEARLQHIMFARNSQKMHIPENFTVSWDYSLCKRAIDENCFFSDEVPDRWGDCIAARNLGITTFLSTPIHLPDGSFYGTLCAASSEKRQWSERAEQVLQLFAGLIAQYIQKEALVEQLREANAALIAQSYTDSLTGLPNRRAIFENLTTLFSLARHLNHKIMIAFIDLDNFKLINDRFGHNSGDLFLIQVGGFAPIFPDICYHLTHYK
;
A
#
# COMPACT_ATOMS: atom_id res chain seq x y z
N MET A 1 -10.77 -32.78 3.09
CA MET A 1 -10.79 -31.43 3.65
C MET A 1 -9.49 -30.66 3.38
N SER A 2 -8.30 -31.21 3.64
CA SER A 2 -7.01 -30.53 3.34
C SER A 2 -6.86 -30.12 1.87
N ASP A 3 -7.16 -31.02 0.93
CA ASP A 3 -7.02 -30.72 -0.50
C ASP A 3 -7.97 -29.63 -1.00
N GLN A 4 -9.14 -29.49 -0.38
CA GLN A 4 -10.09 -28.43 -0.72
C GLN A 4 -9.62 -27.06 -0.20
N ILE A 5 -8.98 -27.00 0.95
CA ILE A 5 -8.41 -25.76 1.50
C ILE A 5 -7.24 -25.31 0.62
N ILE A 6 -6.33 -26.23 0.29
CA ILE A 6 -5.17 -25.95 -0.58
C ILE A 6 -5.62 -25.49 -1.97
N ALA A 7 -6.61 -26.16 -2.56
CA ALA A 7 -7.15 -25.78 -3.86
C ALA A 7 -7.81 -24.39 -3.83
N ARG A 8 -8.57 -24.06 -2.77
CA ARG A 8 -9.16 -22.73 -2.58
C ARG A 8 -8.10 -21.64 -2.37
N VAL A 9 -7.09 -21.89 -1.52
CA VAL A 9 -5.97 -20.95 -1.33
C VAL A 9 -5.26 -20.70 -2.65
N SER A 10 -4.96 -21.74 -3.43
CA SER A 10 -4.30 -21.59 -4.74
C SER A 10 -5.15 -20.81 -5.74
N GLN A 11 -6.47 -21.05 -5.76
CA GLN A 11 -7.39 -20.29 -6.62
C GLN A 11 -7.51 -18.83 -6.18
N SER A 12 -7.53 -18.57 -4.87
CA SER A 12 -7.61 -17.22 -4.31
C SER A 12 -6.37 -16.41 -4.67
N LEU A 13 -5.19 -16.96 -4.44
CA LEU A 13 -3.91 -16.30 -4.76
C LEU A 13 -3.76 -15.98 -6.27
N ALA A 14 -4.38 -16.78 -7.15
CA ALA A 14 -4.33 -16.57 -8.60
C ALA A 14 -5.31 -15.50 -9.11
N LYS A 15 -6.39 -15.21 -8.37
CA LYS A 15 -7.47 -14.32 -8.79
C LYS A 15 -7.56 -13.02 -8.03
N GLU A 16 -6.92 -12.93 -6.85
CA GLU A 16 -7.11 -11.79 -5.96
C GLU A 16 -6.43 -10.53 -6.48
N GLN A 17 -7.21 -9.48 -6.55
CA GLN A 17 -6.79 -8.15 -6.99
C GLN A 17 -6.60 -7.16 -5.83
N SER A 18 -6.99 -7.53 -4.60
CA SER A 18 -6.86 -6.67 -3.43
C SER A 18 -6.57 -7.45 -2.15
N LEU A 19 -5.88 -6.79 -1.20
CA LEU A 19 -5.64 -7.32 0.15
C LEU A 19 -6.94 -7.70 0.84
N GLU A 20 -7.97 -6.86 0.73
CA GLU A 20 -9.27 -7.10 1.35
C GLU A 20 -9.88 -8.43 0.88
N SER A 21 -9.92 -8.66 -0.43
CA SER A 21 -10.50 -9.88 -1.00
C SER A 21 -9.75 -11.12 -0.54
N LEU A 22 -8.41 -11.08 -0.54
CA LEU A 22 -7.57 -12.16 -0.02
C LEU A 22 -7.87 -12.43 1.46
N VAL A 23 -7.85 -11.39 2.29
CA VAL A 23 -8.03 -11.53 3.75
C VAL A 23 -9.41 -12.09 4.07
N ARG A 24 -10.48 -11.60 3.42
CA ARG A 24 -11.84 -12.11 3.66
C ARG A 24 -11.97 -13.60 3.37
N GLN A 25 -11.33 -14.09 2.32
CA GLN A 25 -11.32 -15.52 2.00
C GLN A 25 -10.50 -16.33 3.02
N LEU A 26 -9.34 -15.81 3.44
CA LEU A 26 -8.53 -16.48 4.46
C LEU A 26 -9.25 -16.53 5.81
N LEU A 27 -9.97 -15.48 6.21
CA LEU A 27 -10.78 -15.45 7.43
C LEU A 27 -11.92 -16.48 7.36
N GLU A 28 -12.57 -16.63 6.22
CA GLU A 28 -13.60 -17.67 6.01
C GLU A 28 -13.03 -19.09 6.15
N MET A 29 -11.88 -19.34 5.55
CA MET A 29 -11.22 -20.64 5.68
C MET A 29 -10.71 -20.89 7.09
N LEU A 30 -10.22 -19.85 7.78
CA LEU A 30 -9.76 -19.95 9.17
C LEU A 30 -10.91 -20.31 10.10
N GLU A 31 -12.08 -19.69 9.94
CA GLU A 31 -13.30 -20.03 10.68
C GLU A 31 -13.64 -21.53 10.54
N MET A 32 -13.65 -22.03 9.29
CA MET A 32 -13.96 -23.45 9.03
C MET A 32 -12.96 -24.43 9.68
N VAL A 33 -11.71 -24.01 9.87
CA VAL A 33 -10.66 -24.86 10.46
C VAL A 33 -10.64 -24.78 11.97
N THR A 34 -10.89 -23.60 12.52
CA THR A 34 -10.81 -23.33 13.98
C THR A 34 -12.12 -23.56 14.70
N ASP A 35 -13.26 -23.54 13.98
CA ASP A 35 -14.62 -23.54 14.54
C ASP A 35 -14.82 -22.39 15.56
N MET A 36 -14.11 -21.27 15.36
CA MET A 36 -14.24 -20.07 16.19
C MET A 36 -15.35 -19.16 15.68
N GLU A 37 -16.00 -18.43 16.58
CA GLU A 37 -17.13 -17.56 16.25
C GLU A 37 -16.73 -16.32 15.46
N SER A 38 -15.52 -15.85 15.67
CA SER A 38 -14.97 -14.68 14.97
C SER A 38 -13.52 -14.91 14.59
N THR A 39 -13.18 -14.55 13.36
CA THR A 39 -11.78 -14.48 12.87
C THR A 39 -11.51 -13.08 12.36
N TYR A 40 -10.33 -12.53 12.63
CA TYR A 40 -10.06 -11.13 12.29
C TYR A 40 -8.59 -10.83 12.13
N LEU A 41 -8.32 -9.83 11.27
CA LEU A 41 -7.00 -9.26 11.04
C LEU A 41 -6.90 -7.90 11.72
N THR A 42 -5.81 -7.68 12.43
CA THR A 42 -5.49 -6.38 13.02
C THR A 42 -4.22 -5.80 12.42
N LYS A 43 -4.15 -4.48 12.40
CA LYS A 43 -2.92 -3.71 12.16
C LYS A 43 -2.55 -2.97 13.44
N VAL A 44 -1.28 -2.96 13.79
CA VAL A 44 -0.78 -2.30 15.00
C VAL A 44 0.10 -1.12 14.61
N ASP A 45 -0.24 0.05 15.15
CA ASP A 45 0.63 1.20 15.18
C ASP A 45 1.37 1.18 16.53
N VAL A 46 2.65 0.79 16.47
CA VAL A 46 3.48 0.63 17.67
C VAL A 46 3.81 1.99 18.30
N GLU A 47 4.00 3.03 17.48
CA GLU A 47 4.33 4.38 17.95
C GLU A 47 3.13 5.04 18.63
N ALA A 48 1.96 4.97 18.00
CA ALA A 48 0.69 5.47 18.56
C ALA A 48 0.13 4.56 19.65
N ARG A 49 0.65 3.33 19.83
CA ARG A 49 0.15 2.30 20.76
C ARG A 49 -1.31 1.95 20.51
N LEU A 50 -1.68 1.84 19.24
CA LEU A 50 -3.04 1.56 18.80
C LEU A 50 -3.09 0.26 17.98
N GLN A 51 -4.17 -0.49 18.18
CA GLN A 51 -4.50 -1.66 17.38
C GLN A 51 -5.80 -1.39 16.63
N HIS A 52 -5.76 -1.53 15.30
CA HIS A 52 -6.90 -1.35 14.42
C HIS A 52 -7.40 -2.70 13.93
N ILE A 53 -8.68 -2.97 14.09
CA ILE A 53 -9.34 -4.15 13.51
C ILE A 53 -9.66 -3.81 12.05
N MET A 54 -8.89 -4.39 11.13
CA MET A 54 -8.99 -4.09 9.70
C MET A 54 -10.15 -4.85 9.05
N PHE A 55 -10.19 -6.15 9.28
CA PHE A 55 -11.20 -7.04 8.71
C PHE A 55 -11.61 -8.05 9.76
N ALA A 56 -12.90 -8.35 9.83
CA ALA A 56 -13.46 -9.36 10.73
C ALA A 56 -14.53 -10.20 10.00
N ARG A 57 -14.55 -11.47 10.31
CA ARG A 57 -15.63 -12.37 9.95
C ARG A 57 -16.28 -12.87 11.22
N ASN A 58 -17.56 -12.61 11.34
CA ASN A 58 -18.39 -12.97 12.49
C ASN A 58 -19.48 -13.91 11.99
N SER A 59 -19.49 -15.16 12.45
CA SER A 59 -20.39 -16.19 11.94
C SER A 59 -21.44 -16.65 12.94
N GLN A 60 -21.26 -16.30 14.20
CA GLN A 60 -22.14 -16.73 15.28
C GLN A 60 -22.52 -15.55 16.20
N LYS A 61 -22.57 -15.78 17.52
CA LYS A 61 -23.03 -14.78 18.50
C LYS A 61 -22.04 -13.65 18.72
N MET A 62 -20.74 -13.96 18.67
CA MET A 62 -19.70 -12.96 18.90
C MET A 62 -19.60 -12.00 17.71
N HIS A 63 -19.52 -10.72 18.01
CA HIS A 63 -19.38 -9.68 16.99
C HIS A 63 -18.20 -8.77 17.29
N ILE A 64 -17.13 -8.93 16.51
CA ILE A 64 -15.95 -8.06 16.52
C ILE A 64 -16.13 -7.03 15.40
N PRO A 65 -16.23 -5.72 15.73
CA PRO A 65 -16.49 -4.69 14.72
C PRO A 65 -15.25 -4.41 13.87
N GLU A 66 -15.43 -4.24 12.57
CA GLU A 66 -14.39 -3.74 11.66
C GLU A 66 -14.18 -2.22 11.84
N ASN A 67 -13.03 -1.73 11.44
CA ASN A 67 -12.63 -0.32 11.53
C ASN A 67 -12.69 0.23 12.97
N PHE A 68 -12.54 -0.64 13.94
CA PHE A 68 -12.53 -0.28 15.35
C PHE A 68 -11.09 -0.24 15.86
N THR A 69 -10.80 0.75 16.72
CA THR A 69 -9.47 0.97 17.27
C THR A 69 -9.49 0.76 18.77
N VAL A 70 -8.54 0.01 19.28
CA VAL A 70 -8.32 -0.23 20.71
C VAL A 70 -6.90 0.13 21.10
N SER A 71 -6.68 0.36 22.39
CA SER A 71 -5.33 0.49 22.93
C SER A 71 -4.57 -0.82 22.76
N TRP A 72 -3.39 -0.74 22.17
CA TRP A 72 -2.51 -1.90 21.99
C TRP A 72 -2.12 -2.52 23.32
N ASP A 73 -1.78 -1.70 24.32
CA ASP A 73 -1.29 -2.15 25.63
C ASP A 73 -2.26 -3.02 26.41
N TYR A 74 -3.56 -2.84 26.17
CA TYR A 74 -4.62 -3.57 26.87
C TYR A 74 -5.29 -4.63 25.99
N SER A 75 -4.71 -4.93 24.83
CA SER A 75 -5.27 -5.92 23.91
C SER A 75 -4.85 -7.35 24.28
N LEU A 76 -5.68 -8.33 23.92
CA LEU A 76 -5.32 -9.75 24.03
C LEU A 76 -4.11 -10.11 23.18
N CYS A 77 -3.99 -9.50 22.02
CA CYS A 77 -2.88 -9.73 21.09
C CYS A 77 -1.53 -9.34 21.70
N LYS A 78 -1.49 -8.19 22.40
CA LYS A 78 -0.27 -7.73 23.10
C LYS A 78 0.13 -8.72 24.19
N ARG A 79 -0.85 -9.17 25.01
CA ARG A 79 -0.61 -10.13 26.06
C ARG A 79 -0.14 -11.47 25.54
N ALA A 80 -0.75 -11.97 24.46
CA ALA A 80 -0.34 -13.20 23.82
C ALA A 80 1.12 -13.15 23.36
N ILE A 81 1.56 -12.01 22.83
CA ILE A 81 2.95 -11.80 22.39
C ILE A 81 3.89 -11.69 23.60
N ASP A 82 3.54 -10.87 24.61
CA ASP A 82 4.40 -10.65 25.78
C ASP A 82 4.63 -11.92 26.60
N GLU A 83 3.60 -12.76 26.69
CA GLU A 83 3.66 -14.03 27.41
C GLU A 83 4.10 -15.20 26.52
N ASN A 84 4.32 -14.96 25.22
CA ASN A 84 4.58 -16.02 24.21
C ASN A 84 3.53 -17.14 24.28
N CYS A 85 2.25 -16.76 24.46
CA CYS A 85 1.13 -17.67 24.61
C CYS A 85 0.03 -17.30 23.59
N PHE A 86 0.04 -17.97 22.46
CA PHE A 86 -0.81 -17.65 21.33
C PHE A 86 -2.17 -18.34 21.32
N PHE A 87 -2.42 -19.22 22.27
CA PHE A 87 -3.70 -19.88 22.50
C PHE A 87 -4.07 -19.87 23.98
N SER A 88 -5.34 -19.59 24.27
CA SER A 88 -5.94 -19.81 25.60
C SER A 88 -7.43 -20.14 25.43
N ASP A 89 -7.91 -21.16 26.12
CA ASP A 89 -9.32 -21.51 26.24
C ASP A 89 -9.91 -21.10 27.61
N GLU A 90 -9.14 -20.34 28.39
CA GLU A 90 -9.48 -19.80 29.70
C GLU A 90 -9.11 -18.30 29.79
N VAL A 91 -9.50 -17.52 28.75
CA VAL A 91 -9.23 -16.08 28.70
C VAL A 91 -9.73 -15.30 29.92
N PRO A 92 -10.95 -15.58 30.49
CA PRO A 92 -11.42 -14.88 31.67
C PRO A 92 -10.54 -15.08 32.89
N ASP A 93 -9.96 -16.26 33.05
CA ASP A 93 -9.12 -16.59 34.23
C ASP A 93 -7.69 -16.06 34.02
N ARG A 94 -7.16 -16.16 32.78
CA ARG A 94 -5.79 -15.77 32.47
C ARG A 94 -5.64 -14.26 32.24
N TRP A 95 -6.56 -13.67 31.49
CA TRP A 95 -6.50 -12.28 31.03
C TRP A 95 -7.82 -11.52 31.32
N GLY A 96 -8.46 -11.83 32.42
CA GLY A 96 -9.76 -11.28 32.81
C GLY A 96 -9.78 -9.77 33.10
N ASP A 97 -8.61 -9.15 33.21
CA ASP A 97 -8.45 -7.71 33.30
C ASP A 97 -8.49 -7.01 31.92
N CYS A 98 -8.43 -7.76 30.80
CA CYS A 98 -8.62 -7.23 29.45
C CYS A 98 -10.10 -6.81 29.26
N ILE A 99 -10.36 -5.50 29.32
CA ILE A 99 -11.73 -4.95 29.24
C ILE A 99 -12.41 -5.33 27.93
N ALA A 100 -11.69 -5.27 26.80
CA ALA A 100 -12.25 -5.62 25.49
C ALA A 100 -12.67 -7.09 25.42
N ALA A 101 -11.86 -7.99 25.96
CA ALA A 101 -12.17 -9.42 25.99
C ALA A 101 -13.40 -9.72 26.86
N ARG A 102 -13.49 -9.07 28.01
CA ARG A 102 -14.64 -9.21 28.91
C ARG A 102 -15.94 -8.69 28.32
N ASN A 103 -15.88 -7.52 27.66
CA ASN A 103 -17.06 -6.92 27.03
C ASN A 103 -17.58 -7.76 25.85
N LEU A 104 -16.69 -8.42 25.14
CA LEU A 104 -17.02 -9.32 24.02
C LEU A 104 -17.32 -10.76 24.47
N GLY A 105 -17.11 -11.08 25.77
CA GLY A 105 -17.33 -12.41 26.30
C GLY A 105 -16.37 -13.46 25.75
N ILE A 106 -15.12 -13.07 25.43
CA ILE A 106 -14.13 -13.99 24.85
C ILE A 106 -13.70 -15.01 25.91
N THR A 107 -13.93 -16.28 25.64
CA THR A 107 -13.48 -17.42 26.45
C THR A 107 -12.28 -18.10 25.83
N THR A 108 -12.30 -18.30 24.50
CA THR A 108 -11.19 -18.89 23.76
C THR A 108 -10.61 -17.87 22.80
N PHE A 109 -9.28 -17.80 22.77
CA PHE A 109 -8.51 -16.91 21.90
C PHE A 109 -7.33 -17.63 21.28
N LEU A 110 -7.16 -17.44 19.98
CA LEU A 110 -6.01 -17.93 19.21
C LEU A 110 -5.48 -16.77 18.37
N SER A 111 -4.17 -16.57 18.34
CA SER A 111 -3.56 -15.50 17.53
C SER A 111 -2.20 -15.91 16.99
N THR A 112 -1.74 -15.19 15.98
CA THR A 112 -0.35 -15.24 15.52
C THR A 112 0.10 -13.84 15.09
N PRO A 113 1.33 -13.44 15.43
CA PRO A 113 1.89 -12.18 14.94
C PRO A 113 2.18 -12.27 13.43
N ILE A 114 2.00 -11.15 12.75
CA ILE A 114 2.36 -10.97 11.34
C ILE A 114 3.60 -10.10 11.29
N HIS A 115 4.70 -10.69 10.85
CA HIS A 115 5.93 -9.97 10.56
C HIS A 115 6.12 -9.90 9.05
N LEU A 116 6.44 -8.72 8.55
CA LEU A 116 6.77 -8.53 7.14
C LEU A 116 8.17 -9.12 6.86
N PRO A 117 8.51 -9.40 5.59
CA PRO A 117 9.82 -9.95 5.24
C PRO A 117 11.02 -9.09 5.64
N ASP A 118 10.84 -7.80 5.87
CA ASP A 118 11.86 -6.88 6.41
C ASP A 118 12.03 -7.00 7.93
N GLY A 119 11.26 -7.89 8.59
CA GLY A 119 11.25 -8.10 10.04
C GLY A 119 10.33 -7.15 10.80
N SER A 120 9.72 -6.16 10.17
CA SER A 120 8.80 -5.23 10.83
C SER A 120 7.51 -5.94 11.27
N PHE A 121 6.97 -5.54 12.42
CA PHE A 121 5.73 -6.05 12.95
C PHE A 121 4.54 -5.28 12.34
N TYR A 122 3.66 -6.00 11.65
CA TYR A 122 2.46 -5.42 11.04
C TYR A 122 1.26 -5.43 11.96
N GLY A 123 1.01 -6.56 12.64
CA GLY A 123 -0.17 -6.76 13.46
C GLY A 123 -0.39 -8.24 13.78
N THR A 124 -1.64 -8.65 13.92
CA THR A 124 -1.98 -10.04 14.30
C THR A 124 -3.15 -10.59 13.49
N LEU A 125 -3.09 -11.88 13.18
CA LEU A 125 -4.23 -12.67 12.71
C LEU A 125 -4.78 -13.46 13.88
N CYS A 126 -6.09 -13.37 14.11
CA CYS A 126 -6.72 -13.84 15.33
C CYS A 126 -8.01 -14.63 15.05
N ALA A 127 -8.34 -15.50 16.00
CA ALA A 127 -9.62 -16.17 16.09
C ALA A 127 -10.10 -16.15 17.55
N ALA A 128 -11.39 -15.94 17.78
CA ALA A 128 -11.98 -15.83 19.12
C ALA A 128 -13.36 -16.51 19.19
N SER A 129 -13.69 -17.02 20.37
CA SER A 129 -15.00 -17.62 20.65
C SER A 129 -15.45 -17.29 22.08
N SER A 130 -16.76 -17.14 22.28
CA SER A 130 -17.39 -17.05 23.58
C SER A 130 -17.51 -18.42 24.25
N GLU A 131 -17.32 -19.50 23.51
CA GLU A 131 -17.33 -20.86 24.00
C GLU A 131 -15.92 -21.40 24.18
N LYS A 132 -15.77 -22.38 25.08
CA LYS A 132 -14.49 -23.08 25.24
C LYS A 132 -14.23 -23.99 24.06
N ARG A 133 -13.11 -23.79 23.38
CA ARG A 133 -12.64 -24.60 22.25
C ARG A 133 -11.31 -25.24 22.59
N GLN A 134 -11.12 -26.46 22.13
CA GLN A 134 -9.86 -27.17 22.36
C GLN A 134 -8.77 -26.68 21.41
N TRP A 135 -7.54 -26.68 21.91
CA TRP A 135 -6.37 -26.40 21.09
C TRP A 135 -6.23 -27.44 19.96
N SER A 136 -5.83 -26.96 18.80
CA SER A 136 -5.59 -27.78 17.63
C SER A 136 -4.31 -27.33 16.93
N GLU A 137 -3.33 -28.19 16.87
CA GLU A 137 -2.08 -27.96 16.14
C GLU A 137 -2.34 -27.57 14.67
N ARG A 138 -3.34 -28.20 14.06
CA ARG A 138 -3.75 -27.87 12.69
C ARG A 138 -4.27 -26.45 12.57
N ALA A 139 -5.07 -25.98 13.51
CA ALA A 139 -5.59 -24.62 13.52
C ALA A 139 -4.45 -23.60 13.64
N GLU A 140 -3.48 -23.86 14.50
CA GLU A 140 -2.29 -23.03 14.65
C GLU A 140 -1.45 -22.98 13.39
N GLN A 141 -1.17 -24.14 12.76
CA GLN A 141 -0.41 -24.20 11.49
C GLN A 141 -1.10 -23.45 10.36
N VAL A 142 -2.43 -23.55 10.24
CA VAL A 142 -3.20 -22.81 9.23
C VAL A 142 -3.17 -21.30 9.52
N LEU A 143 -3.29 -20.90 10.77
CA LEU A 143 -3.20 -19.50 11.18
C LEU A 143 -1.84 -18.90 10.80
N GLN A 144 -0.74 -19.62 11.11
CA GLN A 144 0.62 -19.21 10.76
C GLN A 144 0.83 -19.13 9.24
N LEU A 145 0.32 -20.12 8.49
CA LEU A 145 0.37 -20.10 7.03
C LEU A 145 -0.35 -18.87 6.46
N PHE A 146 -1.55 -18.57 6.94
CA PHE A 146 -2.33 -17.43 6.47
C PHE A 146 -1.70 -16.10 6.84
N ALA A 147 -1.12 -15.99 8.03
CA ALA A 147 -0.33 -14.83 8.43
C ALA A 147 0.86 -14.58 7.49
N GLY A 148 1.58 -15.65 7.10
CA GLY A 148 2.66 -15.58 6.13
C GLY A 148 2.18 -15.13 4.74
N LEU A 149 1.04 -15.63 4.25
CA LEU A 149 0.45 -15.22 2.98
C LEU A 149 0.04 -13.74 2.98
N ILE A 150 -0.57 -13.27 4.07
CA ILE A 150 -0.95 -11.87 4.25
C ILE A 150 0.31 -10.98 4.25
N ALA A 151 1.36 -11.38 4.98
CA ALA A 151 2.62 -10.64 5.04
C ALA A 151 3.26 -10.49 3.64
N GLN A 152 3.33 -11.58 2.88
CA GLN A 152 3.86 -11.55 1.51
C GLN A 152 3.03 -10.68 0.57
N TYR A 153 1.70 -10.70 0.70
CA TYR A 153 0.83 -9.87 -0.13
C TYR A 153 1.03 -8.38 0.17
N ILE A 154 1.09 -8.00 1.44
CA ILE A 154 1.36 -6.61 1.87
C ILE A 154 2.71 -6.13 1.33
N GLN A 155 3.75 -6.95 1.46
CA GLN A 155 5.08 -6.62 0.94
C GLN A 155 5.06 -6.44 -0.58
N LYS A 156 4.38 -7.34 -1.30
CA LYS A 156 4.23 -7.23 -2.75
C LYS A 156 3.57 -5.91 -3.16
N GLU A 157 2.48 -5.52 -2.50
CA GLU A 157 1.81 -4.24 -2.80
C GLU A 157 2.72 -3.05 -2.54
N ALA A 158 3.44 -3.05 -1.42
CA ALA A 158 4.39 -1.98 -1.10
C ALA A 158 5.50 -1.87 -2.16
N LEU A 159 6.08 -3.01 -2.60
CA LEU A 159 7.11 -3.04 -3.64
C LEU A 159 6.58 -2.58 -5.00
N VAL A 160 5.36 -2.96 -5.37
CA VAL A 160 4.73 -2.50 -6.62
C VAL A 160 4.54 -0.99 -6.61
N GLU A 161 4.11 -0.41 -5.48
CA GLU A 161 3.93 1.03 -5.39
C GLU A 161 5.27 1.77 -5.43
N GLN A 162 6.29 1.32 -4.71
CA GLN A 162 7.64 1.87 -4.79
C GLN A 162 8.20 1.82 -6.23
N LEU A 163 7.97 0.70 -6.93
CA LEU A 163 8.40 0.57 -8.33
C LEU A 163 7.66 1.56 -9.25
N ARG A 164 6.37 1.78 -9.02
CA ARG A 164 5.58 2.77 -9.78
C ARG A 164 6.10 4.19 -9.55
N GLU A 165 6.35 4.56 -8.29
CA GLU A 165 6.90 5.87 -7.93
C GLU A 165 8.29 6.08 -8.55
N ALA A 166 9.18 5.10 -8.42
CA ALA A 166 10.51 5.15 -9.02
C ALA A 166 10.45 5.26 -10.55
N ASN A 167 9.56 4.52 -11.18
CA ASN A 167 9.38 4.57 -12.63
C ASN A 167 8.81 5.92 -13.08
N ALA A 168 7.83 6.47 -12.35
CA ALA A 168 7.29 7.81 -12.62
C ALA A 168 8.38 8.90 -12.50
N ALA A 169 9.23 8.81 -11.48
CA ALA A 169 10.36 9.73 -11.30
C ALA A 169 11.37 9.64 -12.46
N LEU A 170 11.74 8.42 -12.89
CA LEU A 170 12.61 8.20 -14.03
C LEU A 170 12.01 8.75 -15.33
N ILE A 171 10.72 8.54 -15.54
CA ILE A 171 9.99 9.09 -16.69
C ILE A 171 10.05 10.62 -16.64
N ALA A 172 9.72 11.24 -15.51
CA ALA A 172 9.77 12.68 -15.34
C ALA A 172 11.16 13.25 -15.68
N GLN A 173 12.23 12.64 -15.16
CA GLN A 173 13.62 13.03 -15.49
C GLN A 173 13.94 12.83 -16.99
N SER A 174 13.37 11.82 -17.63
CA SER A 174 13.60 11.55 -19.06
C SER A 174 12.88 12.52 -20.00
N TYR A 175 11.85 13.24 -19.50
CA TYR A 175 11.00 14.13 -20.31
C TYR A 175 11.17 15.62 -20.02
N THR A 176 11.98 15.97 -19.02
CA THR A 176 12.25 17.36 -18.68
C THR A 176 13.69 17.74 -18.97
N ASP A 177 13.92 19.00 -19.30
CA ASP A 177 15.23 19.62 -19.33
C ASP A 177 15.70 19.92 -17.91
N SER A 178 16.90 19.45 -17.55
CA SER A 178 17.40 19.52 -16.18
C SER A 178 17.69 20.94 -15.69
N LEU A 179 17.90 21.90 -16.60
CA LEU A 179 18.20 23.29 -16.26
C LEU A 179 16.90 24.10 -16.04
N THR A 180 15.98 23.98 -16.99
CA THR A 180 14.80 24.86 -17.07
C THR A 180 13.54 24.25 -16.49
N GLY A 181 13.51 22.90 -16.31
CA GLY A 181 12.31 22.17 -15.92
C GLY A 181 11.25 22.04 -17.00
N LEU A 182 11.47 22.60 -18.18
CA LEU A 182 10.55 22.51 -19.31
C LEU A 182 10.63 21.11 -19.96
N PRO A 183 9.58 20.70 -20.72
CA PRO A 183 9.65 19.50 -21.52
C PRO A 183 10.86 19.53 -22.46
N ASN A 184 11.65 18.47 -22.43
CA ASN A 184 12.79 18.36 -23.31
C ASN A 184 12.38 17.98 -24.75
N ARG A 185 13.36 17.94 -25.66
CA ARG A 185 13.12 17.60 -27.06
C ARG A 185 12.33 16.30 -27.24
N ARG A 186 12.64 15.27 -26.46
CA ARG A 186 11.96 13.97 -26.54
C ARG A 186 10.47 14.09 -26.17
N ALA A 187 10.18 14.77 -25.05
CA ALA A 187 8.82 15.01 -24.59
C ALA A 187 7.97 15.72 -25.64
N ILE A 188 8.54 16.73 -26.31
CA ILE A 188 7.82 17.48 -27.36
C ILE A 188 7.50 16.60 -28.56
N PHE A 189 8.47 15.81 -29.07
CA PHE A 189 8.21 14.96 -30.24
C PHE A 189 7.14 13.91 -29.95
N GLU A 190 7.14 13.30 -28.77
CA GLU A 190 6.11 12.33 -28.38
C GLU A 190 4.73 12.99 -28.23
N ASN A 191 4.68 14.15 -27.56
CA ASN A 191 3.44 14.93 -27.43
C ASN A 191 2.91 15.41 -28.79
N LEU A 192 3.76 15.90 -29.67
CA LEU A 192 3.36 16.32 -31.02
C LEU A 192 2.73 15.17 -31.79
N THR A 193 3.28 13.97 -31.70
CA THR A 193 2.71 12.79 -32.38
C THR A 193 1.27 12.53 -31.90
N THR A 194 1.04 12.64 -30.61
CA THR A 194 -0.29 12.49 -30.01
C THR A 194 -1.24 13.62 -30.42
N LEU A 195 -0.75 14.87 -30.37
CA LEU A 195 -1.53 16.05 -30.76
C LEU A 195 -1.90 16.02 -32.25
N PHE A 196 -1.00 15.63 -33.15
CA PHE A 196 -1.32 15.47 -34.55
C PHE A 196 -2.39 14.42 -34.81
N SER A 197 -2.32 13.29 -34.11
CA SER A 197 -3.34 12.24 -34.21
C SER A 197 -4.71 12.74 -33.73
N LEU A 198 -4.75 13.44 -32.60
CA LEU A 198 -5.97 14.01 -32.03
C LEU A 198 -6.56 15.12 -32.93
N ALA A 199 -5.72 16.05 -33.38
CA ALA A 199 -6.14 17.13 -34.26
C ALA A 199 -6.72 16.63 -35.60
N ARG A 200 -6.10 15.57 -36.14
CA ARG A 200 -6.62 14.91 -37.35
C ARG A 200 -7.98 14.27 -37.11
N HIS A 201 -8.17 13.64 -35.94
CA HIS A 201 -9.45 13.02 -35.60
C HIS A 201 -10.56 14.04 -35.37
N LEU A 202 -10.23 15.17 -34.72
CA LEU A 202 -11.17 16.25 -34.41
C LEU A 202 -11.29 17.32 -35.50
N ASN A 203 -10.57 17.17 -36.62
CA ASN A 203 -10.47 18.18 -37.68
C ASN A 203 -10.00 19.56 -37.18
N HIS A 204 -9.08 19.56 -36.20
CA HIS A 204 -8.47 20.76 -35.66
C HIS A 204 -7.14 21.10 -36.33
N LYS A 205 -6.73 22.36 -36.25
CA LYS A 205 -5.42 22.84 -36.71
C LYS A 205 -4.45 22.93 -35.54
N ILE A 206 -3.19 22.61 -35.78
CA ILE A 206 -2.09 22.81 -34.82
C ILE A 206 -1.22 23.96 -35.34
N MET A 207 -0.88 24.88 -34.44
CA MET A 207 0.10 25.93 -34.70
C MET A 207 1.38 25.60 -33.94
N ILE A 208 2.54 25.67 -34.61
CA ILE A 208 3.85 25.47 -34.02
C ILE A 208 4.61 26.79 -34.14
N ALA A 209 5.15 27.28 -33.03
CA ALA A 209 6.02 28.45 -33.00
C ALA A 209 7.42 28.03 -32.53
N PHE A 210 8.44 28.48 -33.26
CA PHE A 210 9.84 28.38 -32.86
C PHE A 210 10.28 29.75 -32.37
N ILE A 211 10.81 29.80 -31.14
CA ILE A 211 11.27 31.03 -30.50
C ILE A 211 12.76 30.87 -30.21
N ASP A 212 13.57 31.85 -30.61
CA ASP A 212 15.01 31.92 -30.36
C ASP A 212 15.33 33.16 -29.54
N LEU A 213 16.39 33.09 -28.73
CA LEU A 213 16.86 34.20 -27.89
C LEU A 213 17.97 34.96 -28.59
N ASP A 214 17.66 36.15 -29.08
CA ASP A 214 18.62 37.00 -29.73
C ASP A 214 19.81 37.32 -28.81
N ASN A 215 21.02 37.16 -29.35
CA ASN A 215 22.27 37.48 -28.66
C ASN A 215 22.54 36.68 -27.38
N PHE A 216 21.93 35.51 -27.17
CA PHE A 216 22.17 34.70 -25.97
C PHE A 216 23.66 34.36 -25.76
N LYS A 217 24.39 34.11 -26.87
CA LYS A 217 25.84 33.90 -26.83
C LYS A 217 26.57 35.10 -26.20
N LEU A 218 26.15 36.33 -26.52
CA LEU A 218 26.76 37.54 -25.95
C LEU A 218 26.58 37.62 -24.42
N ILE A 219 25.45 37.12 -23.91
CA ILE A 219 25.21 37.02 -22.47
C ILE A 219 26.24 36.06 -21.84
N ASN A 220 26.44 34.89 -22.42
CA ASN A 220 27.40 33.91 -21.94
C ASN A 220 28.84 34.45 -21.99
N ASP A 221 29.21 35.07 -23.11
CA ASP A 221 30.57 35.60 -23.33
C ASP A 221 30.89 36.78 -22.37
N ARG A 222 29.88 37.60 -22.01
CA ARG A 222 30.08 38.80 -21.19
C ARG A 222 29.91 38.50 -19.69
N PHE A 223 28.98 37.61 -19.29
CA PHE A 223 28.58 37.40 -17.89
C PHE A 223 28.85 36.00 -17.38
N GLY A 224 29.36 35.12 -18.26
CA GLY A 224 29.67 33.73 -17.94
C GLY A 224 28.45 32.81 -18.08
N HIS A 225 28.73 31.51 -18.23
CA HIS A 225 27.70 30.47 -18.46
C HIS A 225 26.68 30.39 -17.30
N ASN A 226 27.11 30.58 -16.05
CA ASN A 226 26.20 30.57 -14.90
C ASN A 226 25.09 31.64 -14.99
N SER A 227 25.45 32.82 -15.54
CA SER A 227 24.48 33.91 -15.77
C SER A 227 23.54 33.59 -16.92
N GLY A 228 24.04 32.93 -17.97
CA GLY A 228 23.22 32.42 -19.07
C GLY A 228 22.25 31.35 -18.60
N ASP A 229 22.69 30.44 -17.75
CA ASP A 229 21.84 29.39 -17.17
C ASP A 229 20.70 30.00 -16.30
N LEU A 230 21.00 30.97 -15.46
CA LEU A 230 19.99 31.71 -14.69
C LEU A 230 18.98 32.42 -15.59
N PHE A 231 19.46 33.01 -16.70
CA PHE A 231 18.59 33.64 -17.68
C PHE A 231 17.64 32.64 -18.34
N LEU A 232 18.15 31.45 -18.72
CA LEU A 232 17.31 30.38 -19.30
C LEU A 232 16.28 29.88 -18.30
N ILE A 233 16.64 29.73 -17.02
CA ILE A 233 15.70 29.35 -15.96
C ILE A 233 14.57 30.38 -15.84
N GLN A 234 14.90 31.67 -15.87
CA GLN A 234 13.89 32.74 -15.78
C GLN A 234 12.97 32.73 -17.00
N VAL A 235 13.53 32.63 -18.21
CA VAL A 235 12.72 32.53 -19.45
C VAL A 235 11.82 31.29 -19.39
N GLY A 236 12.33 30.15 -18.95
CA GLY A 236 11.56 28.93 -18.76
C GLY A 236 10.41 29.11 -17.77
N GLY A 237 10.59 29.88 -16.71
CA GLY A 237 9.57 30.18 -15.70
C GLY A 237 8.37 30.98 -16.23
N PHE A 238 8.50 31.67 -17.38
CA PHE A 238 7.38 32.36 -18.03
C PHE A 238 6.55 31.44 -18.93
N ALA A 239 7.07 30.27 -19.31
CA ALA A 239 6.40 29.33 -20.20
C ALA A 239 5.05 28.81 -19.66
N PRO A 240 4.88 28.48 -18.34
CA PRO A 240 3.60 28.01 -17.79
C PRO A 240 2.42 28.97 -17.86
N ILE A 241 2.62 30.24 -18.26
CA ILE A 241 1.55 31.23 -18.40
C ILE A 241 0.52 30.80 -19.48
N PHE A 242 0.89 29.87 -20.34
CA PHE A 242 0.04 29.35 -21.40
C PHE A 242 -0.10 27.81 -21.28
N PRO A 243 -1.03 27.31 -20.46
CA PRO A 243 -1.12 25.88 -20.10
C PRO A 243 -1.38 24.94 -21.28
N ASP A 244 -1.93 25.45 -22.39
CA ASP A 244 -2.27 24.65 -23.58
C ASP A 244 -1.15 24.61 -24.64
N ILE A 245 0.03 25.12 -24.35
CA ILE A 245 1.17 25.18 -25.26
C ILE A 245 2.30 24.25 -24.75
N CYS A 246 2.80 23.35 -25.60
CA CYS A 246 4.00 22.58 -25.31
C CYS A 246 5.26 23.42 -25.60
N TYR A 247 6.09 23.63 -24.58
CA TYR A 247 7.33 24.41 -24.69
C TYR A 247 8.56 23.51 -24.75
N HIS A 248 9.53 23.95 -25.51
CA HIS A 248 10.88 23.40 -25.51
C HIS A 248 11.90 24.49 -25.74
N LEU A 249 12.88 24.63 -24.87
CA LEU A 249 14.03 25.50 -25.06
C LEU A 249 15.19 24.66 -25.56
N THR A 250 15.64 24.92 -26.81
CA THR A 250 16.91 24.42 -27.31
C THR A 250 17.88 25.59 -27.47
N HIS A 251 19.02 25.49 -26.80
CA HIS A 251 20.13 26.38 -27.11
C HIS A 251 21.15 25.60 -27.96
N TYR A 252 21.48 26.16 -29.12
CA TYR A 252 22.60 25.68 -29.90
C TYR A 252 23.89 26.24 -29.31
N LYS A 253 24.86 25.33 -29.05
CA LYS A 253 26.22 25.72 -28.68
C LYS A 253 26.94 26.30 -29.85
#